data_ec06936085f06304ed78d16287737d0d
#
_entry.id   ec06936085f06304ed78d16287737d0d
#
_cell.length_a   1.000
_cell.length_b   1.000
_cell.length_c   1.000
_cell.angle_alpha   90.00
_cell.angle_beta   90.00
_cell.angle_gamma   90.00
#
_symmetry.space_group_name_H-M   'P 1'
#
loop_
_entity.id
_entity.type
_entity.pdbx_description
1 polymer ?
#
loop_
_entity_poly.entity_id
_entity_poly.type
_entity_poly.pdbx_seq_one_letter_code
_entity_poly.pdbx_strand_id
1 'polypeptide(L)'
;MTTTPLPRRRIGSSDLEASALSLGSWHTFDRMDFADAVTMVRHALDEGVNLFDVGVYGMPGMPPVFTDVIWGSLMRATGARRDSYLASVKLWIEGFGEQGFAPQLKNAFLRTGLDHADLVILGDLRRDDVRLEDLVDDLAALAGAGLIRAWGVNNWSASNIRALRRIAAERGVAGPQIAQLKYSLARRSIPDGEPFAELFADGFTMQASDVLEGGILAGRVSPEREIGRDPGSIREAIVATVPGITALAGDLDTTPAQLAVAFTLTHPANVTTLVGASRLEQVEQNLAALDLVRRVGAEELRALVEPFWCDRGVVDPEGP
;
A
#
# COMPACT_ATOMS: atom_id res chain seq x y z
N MET A 1 -1.19 -27.99 11.39
CA MET A 1 -1.96 -26.84 11.95
C MET A 1 -2.82 -26.30 10.83
N THR A 2 -4.13 -26.29 10.97
CA THR A 2 -5.02 -25.68 9.97
C THR A 2 -4.87 -24.18 10.09
N THR A 3 -4.06 -23.58 9.22
CA THR A 3 -3.94 -22.13 9.12
C THR A 3 -5.30 -21.55 8.71
N THR A 4 -5.83 -20.67 9.52
CA THR A 4 -7.07 -19.96 9.14
C THR A 4 -6.76 -19.11 7.89
N PRO A 5 -7.57 -19.21 6.82
CA PRO A 5 -7.31 -18.46 5.59
C PRO A 5 -7.15 -16.96 5.88
N LEU A 6 -6.22 -16.32 5.16
CA LEU A 6 -6.00 -14.90 5.25
C LEU A 6 -7.30 -14.15 4.88
N PRO A 7 -7.84 -13.25 5.75
CA PRO A 7 -9.06 -12.53 5.46
C PRO A 7 -8.94 -11.74 4.15
N ARG A 8 -10.02 -11.70 3.38
CA ARG A 8 -10.15 -10.86 2.19
C ARG A 8 -11.19 -9.78 2.40
N ARG A 9 -10.93 -8.60 1.85
CA ARG A 9 -11.81 -7.44 1.93
C ARG A 9 -11.97 -6.82 0.56
N ARG A 10 -13.17 -6.34 0.27
CA ARG A 10 -13.48 -5.69 -1.00
C ARG A 10 -12.81 -4.32 -1.09
N ILE A 11 -12.27 -4.00 -2.26
CA ILE A 11 -11.68 -2.69 -2.57
C ILE A 11 -12.82 -1.76 -3.03
N GLY A 12 -13.26 -0.86 -2.16
CA GLY A 12 -14.35 0.06 -2.41
C GLY A 12 -15.62 -0.65 -2.89
N SER A 13 -16.20 -0.15 -3.98
CA SER A 13 -17.36 -0.73 -4.65
C SER A 13 -16.99 -1.67 -5.82
N SER A 14 -15.69 -1.91 -6.07
CA SER A 14 -15.24 -2.79 -7.14
C SER A 14 -15.54 -4.27 -6.84
N ASP A 15 -15.31 -5.14 -7.83
CA ASP A 15 -15.39 -6.61 -7.68
C ASP A 15 -14.09 -7.23 -7.14
N LEU A 16 -13.09 -6.42 -6.82
CA LEU A 16 -11.79 -6.88 -6.33
C LEU A 16 -11.83 -7.14 -4.82
N GLU A 17 -11.30 -8.30 -4.42
CA GLU A 17 -11.10 -8.65 -3.02
C GLU A 17 -9.63 -8.88 -2.73
N ALA A 18 -9.02 -7.99 -1.93
CA ALA A 18 -7.63 -8.09 -1.52
C ALA A 18 -7.48 -8.84 -0.20
N SER A 19 -6.43 -9.64 -0.08
CA SER A 19 -5.99 -10.21 1.20
C SER A 19 -5.60 -9.11 2.18
N ALA A 20 -5.78 -9.35 3.47
CA ALA A 20 -5.47 -8.39 4.53
C ALA A 20 -4.00 -7.91 4.54
N LEU A 21 -3.10 -8.69 3.94
CA LEU A 21 -1.72 -8.33 3.67
C LEU A 21 -1.46 -8.37 2.16
N SER A 22 -0.62 -7.45 1.69
CA SER A 22 -0.13 -7.38 0.31
C SER A 22 1.39 -7.20 0.29
N LEU A 23 2.04 -7.71 -0.75
CA LEU A 23 3.49 -7.58 -0.92
C LEU A 23 3.85 -6.46 -1.88
N GLY A 24 4.74 -5.56 -1.41
CA GLY A 24 5.34 -4.51 -2.22
C GLY A 24 6.63 -4.95 -2.89
N SER A 25 6.83 -4.52 -4.12
CA SER A 25 8.07 -4.79 -4.87
C SER A 25 9.17 -3.75 -4.62
N TRP A 26 8.84 -2.57 -4.10
CA TRP A 26 9.77 -1.46 -3.92
C TRP A 26 10.98 -1.84 -3.06
N HIS A 27 12.18 -1.77 -3.65
CA HIS A 27 13.43 -2.15 -2.99
C HIS A 27 13.39 -3.52 -2.30
N THR A 28 12.68 -4.48 -2.88
CA THR A 28 12.48 -5.82 -2.30
C THR A 28 13.25 -6.86 -3.10
N PHE A 29 12.78 -7.18 -4.29
CA PHE A 29 13.26 -8.34 -5.05
C PHE A 29 14.66 -8.13 -5.69
N ASP A 30 15.06 -6.90 -5.91
CA ASP A 30 16.39 -6.50 -6.40
C ASP A 30 17.52 -6.75 -5.39
N ARG A 31 17.18 -7.10 -4.14
CA ARG A 31 18.12 -7.36 -3.04
C ARG A 31 18.16 -8.82 -2.59
N MET A 32 17.48 -9.70 -3.31
CA MET A 32 17.33 -11.10 -2.96
C MET A 32 18.00 -12.00 -3.99
N ASP A 33 18.44 -13.18 -3.55
CA ASP A 33 18.65 -14.29 -4.48
C ASP A 33 17.33 -14.63 -5.17
N PHE A 34 17.38 -14.94 -6.46
CA PHE A 34 16.19 -15.17 -7.25
C PHE A 34 15.40 -16.41 -6.78
N ALA A 35 16.10 -17.50 -6.42
CA ALA A 35 15.45 -18.73 -5.96
C ALA A 35 14.78 -18.53 -4.59
N ASP A 36 15.42 -17.76 -3.70
CA ASP A 36 14.85 -17.39 -2.41
C ASP A 36 13.61 -16.50 -2.59
N ALA A 37 13.66 -15.54 -3.51
CA ALA A 37 12.52 -14.69 -3.83
C ALA A 37 11.35 -15.50 -4.42
N VAL A 38 11.60 -16.47 -5.31
CA VAL A 38 10.57 -17.40 -5.82
C VAL A 38 9.94 -18.20 -4.69
N THR A 39 10.75 -18.73 -3.78
CA THR A 39 10.29 -19.49 -2.61
C THR A 39 9.40 -18.63 -1.71
N MET A 40 9.84 -17.43 -1.41
CA MET A 40 9.09 -16.47 -0.58
C MET A 40 7.75 -16.07 -1.20
N VAL A 41 7.73 -15.74 -2.51
CA VAL A 41 6.50 -15.35 -3.20
C VAL A 41 5.52 -16.53 -3.30
N ARG A 42 6.03 -17.75 -3.58
CA ARG A 42 5.19 -18.96 -3.59
C ARG A 42 4.57 -19.20 -2.22
N HIS A 43 5.35 -19.13 -1.16
CA HIS A 43 4.85 -19.27 0.22
C HIS A 43 3.78 -18.22 0.53
N ALA A 44 3.99 -16.95 0.17
CA ALA A 44 2.99 -15.91 0.37
C ALA A 44 1.67 -16.20 -0.36
N LEU A 45 1.73 -16.70 -1.60
CA LEU A 45 0.56 -17.13 -2.37
C LEU A 45 -0.15 -18.31 -1.71
N ASP A 46 0.60 -19.31 -1.23
CA ASP A 46 0.06 -20.51 -0.56
C ASP A 46 -0.64 -20.14 0.76
N GLU A 47 -0.14 -19.12 1.48
CA GLU A 47 -0.76 -18.55 2.68
C GLU A 47 -1.94 -17.60 2.38
N GLY A 48 -2.25 -17.36 1.10
CA GLY A 48 -3.42 -16.61 0.66
C GLY A 48 -3.20 -15.12 0.38
N VAL A 49 -1.95 -14.63 0.42
CA VAL A 49 -1.62 -13.28 -0.07
C VAL A 49 -1.92 -13.24 -1.57
N ASN A 50 -2.81 -12.33 -1.97
CA ASN A 50 -3.23 -12.25 -3.36
C ASN A 50 -2.99 -10.90 -4.02
N LEU A 51 -2.59 -9.85 -3.31
CA LEU A 51 -2.32 -8.54 -3.90
C LEU A 51 -0.81 -8.24 -3.87
N PHE A 52 -0.29 -7.86 -5.04
CA PHE A 52 1.10 -7.43 -5.24
C PHE A 52 1.12 -5.99 -5.73
N ASP A 53 1.78 -5.08 -5.00
CA ASP A 53 2.02 -3.70 -5.46
C ASP A 53 3.33 -3.65 -6.26
N VAL A 54 3.18 -3.50 -7.57
CA VAL A 54 4.26 -3.61 -8.54
C VAL A 54 4.42 -2.27 -9.26
N GLY A 55 5.02 -1.31 -8.57
CA GLY A 55 5.32 -0.02 -9.17
C GLY A 55 6.41 -0.13 -10.22
N VAL A 56 6.23 0.52 -11.37
CA VAL A 56 7.35 0.88 -12.24
C VAL A 56 8.01 2.11 -11.61
N TYR A 57 9.17 1.89 -11.03
CA TYR A 57 9.95 2.96 -10.42
C TYR A 57 11.01 3.44 -11.41
N GLY A 58 11.04 4.70 -11.66
CA GLY A 58 11.85 5.35 -12.67
C GLY A 58 11.04 6.46 -13.32
N MET A 59 10.79 7.54 -12.54
CA MET A 59 10.23 8.77 -13.10
C MET A 59 11.25 9.41 -14.04
N PRO A 60 10.82 10.27 -14.98
CA PRO A 60 11.73 11.06 -15.77
C PRO A 60 12.82 11.72 -14.89
N GLY A 61 14.09 11.47 -15.21
CA GLY A 61 15.22 11.98 -14.44
C GLY A 61 15.73 11.10 -13.30
N MET A 62 15.08 9.98 -13.01
CA MET A 62 15.57 8.98 -12.04
C MET A 62 16.13 7.74 -12.75
N PRO A 63 17.20 7.12 -12.21
CA PRO A 63 17.66 5.84 -12.72
C PRO A 63 16.54 4.78 -12.66
N PRO A 64 16.36 3.98 -13.72
CA PRO A 64 15.35 2.92 -13.69
C PRO A 64 15.72 1.86 -12.64
N VAL A 65 14.73 1.46 -11.85
CA VAL A 65 14.82 0.31 -10.95
C VAL A 65 14.13 -0.88 -11.63
N PHE A 66 14.67 -2.09 -11.48
CA PHE A 66 14.20 -3.27 -12.21
C PHE A 66 13.37 -4.23 -11.36
N THR A 67 12.91 -3.79 -10.20
CA THR A 67 12.16 -4.63 -9.26
C THR A 67 10.84 -5.17 -9.85
N ASP A 68 10.20 -4.41 -10.72
CA ASP A 68 9.00 -4.81 -11.48
C ASP A 68 9.30 -5.89 -12.53
N VAL A 69 10.43 -5.78 -13.24
CA VAL A 69 10.88 -6.80 -14.21
C VAL A 69 11.22 -8.10 -13.48
N ILE A 70 11.90 -8.00 -12.34
CA ILE A 70 12.21 -9.15 -11.49
C ILE A 70 10.91 -9.78 -10.98
N TRP A 71 9.97 -8.99 -10.49
CA TRP A 71 8.65 -9.49 -10.05
C TRP A 71 7.94 -10.27 -11.16
N GLY A 72 7.88 -9.74 -12.38
CA GLY A 72 7.28 -10.45 -13.52
C GLY A 72 7.97 -11.80 -13.80
N SER A 73 9.29 -11.89 -13.61
CA SER A 73 10.04 -13.13 -13.73
C SER A 73 9.77 -14.09 -12.57
N LEU A 74 9.63 -13.56 -11.34
CA LEU A 74 9.27 -14.35 -10.16
C LEU A 74 7.88 -14.98 -10.33
N MET A 75 6.88 -14.21 -10.78
CA MET A 75 5.53 -14.73 -10.97
C MET A 75 5.50 -15.89 -11.99
N ARG A 76 6.25 -15.77 -13.08
CA ARG A 76 6.40 -16.88 -14.03
C ARG A 76 7.08 -18.09 -13.40
N ALA A 77 8.11 -17.89 -12.60
CA ALA A 77 8.85 -18.96 -11.94
C ALA A 77 8.05 -19.66 -10.82
N THR A 78 7.11 -18.96 -10.17
CA THR A 78 6.19 -19.59 -9.21
C THR A 78 5.20 -20.52 -9.89
N GLY A 79 4.88 -20.32 -11.16
CA GLY A 79 3.82 -21.03 -11.88
C GLY A 79 2.41 -20.58 -11.47
N ALA A 80 2.27 -19.47 -10.74
CA ALA A 80 0.98 -18.94 -10.32
C ALA A 80 0.13 -18.56 -11.55
N ARG A 81 -1.14 -18.94 -11.54
CA ARG A 81 -2.09 -18.55 -12.60
C ARG A 81 -2.43 -17.08 -12.46
N ARG A 82 -2.59 -16.37 -13.59
CA ARG A 82 -2.89 -14.93 -13.59
C ARG A 82 -4.16 -14.57 -12.80
N ASP A 83 -5.15 -15.44 -12.81
CA ASP A 83 -6.43 -15.27 -12.10
C ASP A 83 -6.37 -15.58 -10.60
N SER A 84 -5.26 -16.08 -10.10
CA SER A 84 -5.08 -16.39 -8.67
C SER A 84 -4.56 -15.22 -7.84
N TYR A 85 -4.15 -14.12 -8.46
CA TYR A 85 -3.61 -12.94 -7.78
C TYR A 85 -4.05 -11.63 -8.44
N LEU A 86 -3.98 -10.55 -7.67
CA LEU A 86 -4.21 -9.18 -8.10
C LEU A 86 -2.86 -8.47 -8.27
N ALA A 87 -2.68 -7.80 -9.40
CA ALA A 87 -1.53 -6.95 -9.66
C ALA A 87 -1.93 -5.48 -9.61
N SER A 88 -1.30 -4.73 -8.70
CA SER A 88 -1.43 -3.28 -8.61
C SER A 88 -0.23 -2.64 -9.27
N VAL A 89 -0.46 -1.74 -10.22
CA VAL A 89 0.60 -0.95 -10.86
C VAL A 89 0.46 0.52 -10.49
N LYS A 90 1.58 1.25 -10.50
CA LYS A 90 1.59 2.68 -10.19
C LYS A 90 1.74 3.49 -11.47
N LEU A 91 0.91 4.52 -11.61
CA LEU A 91 0.99 5.51 -12.70
C LEU A 91 1.32 6.88 -12.08
N TRP A 92 2.33 7.53 -12.63
CA TRP A 92 2.87 8.76 -12.09
C TRP A 92 2.26 9.99 -12.77
N ILE A 93 1.78 10.93 -11.97
CA ILE A 93 1.18 12.19 -12.47
C ILE A 93 2.21 13.00 -13.26
N GLU A 94 3.49 12.94 -12.89
CA GLU A 94 4.58 13.60 -13.60
C GLU A 94 4.70 13.17 -15.08
N GLY A 95 4.33 11.94 -15.37
CA GLY A 95 4.34 11.38 -16.72
C GLY A 95 2.99 11.45 -17.45
N PHE A 96 1.97 12.07 -16.86
CA PHE A 96 0.70 12.30 -17.53
C PHE A 96 0.86 13.41 -18.59
N GLY A 97 0.55 13.09 -19.84
CA GLY A 97 0.75 13.97 -20.99
C GLY A 97 -0.40 13.88 -21.99
N GLU A 98 -0.19 14.35 -23.22
CA GLU A 98 -1.21 14.36 -24.29
C GLU A 98 -1.83 12.97 -24.58
N GLN A 99 -1.07 11.91 -24.34
CA GLN A 99 -1.53 10.51 -24.53
C GLN A 99 -2.07 9.88 -23.23
N GLY A 100 -2.32 10.69 -22.20
CA GLY A 100 -2.77 10.21 -20.90
C GLY A 100 -1.76 9.26 -20.22
N PHE A 101 -2.26 8.26 -19.52
CA PHE A 101 -1.46 7.23 -18.86
C PHE A 101 -1.15 6.02 -19.75
N ALA A 102 -1.75 5.91 -20.93
CA ALA A 102 -1.57 4.74 -21.80
C ALA A 102 -0.10 4.37 -22.08
N PRO A 103 0.82 5.32 -22.33
CA PRO A 103 2.24 4.98 -22.52
C PRO A 103 2.89 4.38 -21.25
N GLN A 104 2.57 4.91 -20.08
CA GLN A 104 3.10 4.38 -18.81
C GLN A 104 2.56 2.99 -18.54
N LEU A 105 1.25 2.77 -18.73
CA LEU A 105 0.62 1.47 -18.53
C LEU A 105 1.17 0.43 -19.50
N LYS A 106 1.34 0.78 -20.78
CA LYS A 106 1.98 -0.09 -21.77
C LYS A 106 3.40 -0.47 -21.39
N ASN A 107 4.18 0.49 -20.91
CA ASN A 107 5.53 0.22 -20.40
C ASN A 107 5.51 -0.72 -19.20
N ALA A 108 4.58 -0.50 -18.24
CA ALA A 108 4.42 -1.39 -17.10
C ALA A 108 4.10 -2.84 -17.54
N PHE A 109 3.21 -3.03 -18.51
CA PHE A 109 2.90 -4.35 -19.04
C PHE A 109 4.07 -5.03 -19.74
N LEU A 110 4.83 -4.29 -20.54
CA LEU A 110 6.03 -4.82 -21.18
C LEU A 110 7.08 -5.28 -20.15
N ARG A 111 7.23 -4.56 -19.07
CA ARG A 111 8.22 -4.84 -18.02
C ARG A 111 7.81 -5.98 -17.10
N THR A 112 6.54 -6.05 -16.74
CA THR A 112 6.00 -7.06 -15.82
C THR A 112 5.55 -8.35 -16.52
N GLY A 113 5.22 -8.26 -17.80
CA GLY A 113 4.59 -9.35 -18.56
C GLY A 113 3.08 -9.47 -18.32
N LEU A 114 2.47 -8.42 -17.77
CA LEU A 114 1.01 -8.34 -17.61
C LEU A 114 0.35 -7.90 -18.93
N ASP A 115 -0.91 -8.25 -19.10
CA ASP A 115 -1.80 -7.80 -20.18
C ASP A 115 -2.87 -6.81 -19.66
N HIS A 116 -3.14 -6.84 -18.36
CA HIS A 116 -4.00 -5.92 -17.66
C HIS A 116 -3.54 -5.75 -16.21
N ALA A 117 -3.91 -4.63 -15.57
CA ALA A 117 -3.75 -4.41 -14.15
C ALA A 117 -5.10 -4.56 -13.44
N ASP A 118 -5.13 -5.27 -12.31
CA ASP A 118 -6.36 -5.33 -11.50
C ASP A 118 -6.59 -3.99 -10.81
N LEU A 119 -5.53 -3.38 -10.30
CA LEU A 119 -5.58 -2.10 -9.60
C LEU A 119 -4.50 -1.16 -10.16
N VAL A 120 -4.88 0.08 -10.38
CA VAL A 120 -3.95 1.18 -10.66
C VAL A 120 -3.94 2.11 -9.47
N ILE A 121 -2.77 2.49 -8.99
CA ILE A 121 -2.61 3.55 -7.99
C ILE A 121 -1.90 4.73 -8.64
N LEU A 122 -2.56 5.89 -8.69
CA LEU A 122 -1.92 7.13 -9.09
C LEU A 122 -0.91 7.57 -8.04
N GLY A 123 0.28 7.96 -8.47
CA GLY A 123 1.30 8.54 -7.59
C GLY A 123 0.86 9.84 -6.93
N ASP A 124 1.71 10.39 -6.06
CA ASP A 124 1.43 11.65 -5.38
C ASP A 124 1.09 12.76 -6.37
N LEU A 125 0.15 13.65 -6.01
CA LEU A 125 -0.20 14.81 -6.80
C LEU A 125 0.87 15.91 -6.62
N ARG A 126 1.83 15.95 -7.54
CA ARG A 126 2.96 16.91 -7.50
C ARG A 126 2.91 17.94 -8.62
N ARG A 127 1.83 17.93 -9.39
CA ARG A 127 1.58 18.87 -10.51
C ARG A 127 0.28 19.60 -10.27
N ASP A 128 0.28 20.90 -10.47
CA ASP A 128 -0.87 21.80 -10.36
C ASP A 128 -1.52 22.14 -11.71
N ASP A 129 -0.88 21.72 -12.82
CA ASP A 129 -1.32 21.95 -14.19
C ASP A 129 -2.18 20.79 -14.76
N VAL A 130 -2.43 19.73 -13.99
CA VAL A 130 -3.23 18.59 -14.41
C VAL A 130 -4.66 18.73 -13.87
N ARG A 131 -5.63 18.69 -14.79
CA ARG A 131 -7.04 18.76 -14.42
C ARG A 131 -7.53 17.39 -13.93
N LEU A 132 -8.28 17.38 -12.85
CA LEU A 132 -8.84 16.15 -12.30
C LEU A 132 -9.81 15.46 -13.26
N GLU A 133 -10.53 16.25 -14.07
CA GLU A 133 -11.42 15.73 -15.11
C GLU A 133 -10.67 14.89 -16.14
N ASP A 134 -9.50 15.36 -16.58
CA ASP A 134 -8.70 14.67 -17.60
C ASP A 134 -8.18 13.34 -17.07
N LEU A 135 -7.83 13.27 -15.76
CA LEU A 135 -7.45 12.02 -15.10
C LEU A 135 -8.60 11.01 -15.05
N VAL A 136 -9.80 11.48 -14.68
CA VAL A 136 -10.99 10.61 -14.62
C VAL A 136 -11.36 10.10 -16.00
N ASP A 137 -11.35 10.96 -17.01
CA ASP A 137 -11.69 10.58 -18.39
C ASP A 137 -10.69 9.56 -18.97
N ASP A 138 -9.39 9.74 -18.73
CA ASP A 138 -8.35 8.81 -19.19
C ASP A 138 -8.46 7.45 -18.49
N LEU A 139 -8.61 7.44 -17.16
CA LEU A 139 -8.76 6.18 -16.40
C LEU A 139 -10.05 5.44 -16.77
N ALA A 140 -11.14 6.15 -17.05
CA ALA A 140 -12.36 5.55 -17.55
C ALA A 140 -12.16 4.92 -18.93
N ALA A 141 -11.41 5.57 -19.82
CA ALA A 141 -11.07 5.00 -21.12
C ALA A 141 -10.22 3.73 -20.99
N LEU A 142 -9.22 3.73 -20.11
CA LEU A 142 -8.40 2.55 -19.83
C LEU A 142 -9.22 1.39 -19.24
N ALA A 143 -10.16 1.69 -18.34
CA ALA A 143 -11.08 0.71 -17.79
C ALA A 143 -12.04 0.16 -18.85
N GLY A 144 -12.60 1.04 -19.69
CA GLY A 144 -13.46 0.65 -20.81
C GLY A 144 -12.76 -0.23 -21.85
N ALA A 145 -11.44 -0.05 -22.00
CA ALA A 145 -10.60 -0.91 -22.84
C ALA A 145 -10.21 -2.25 -22.19
N GLY A 146 -10.60 -2.49 -20.92
CA GLY A 146 -10.25 -3.70 -20.18
C GLY A 146 -8.79 -3.76 -19.72
N LEU A 147 -8.07 -2.64 -19.77
CA LEU A 147 -6.65 -2.57 -19.38
C LEU A 147 -6.47 -2.44 -17.87
N ILE A 148 -7.47 -1.89 -17.18
CA ILE A 148 -7.52 -1.78 -15.72
C ILE A 148 -8.91 -2.19 -15.22
N ARG A 149 -9.01 -2.71 -13.98
CA ARG A 149 -10.30 -3.07 -13.37
C ARG A 149 -10.77 -2.05 -12.34
N ALA A 150 -9.84 -1.53 -11.53
CA ALA A 150 -10.10 -0.49 -10.56
C ALA A 150 -8.89 0.45 -10.44
N TRP A 151 -9.11 1.60 -9.81
CA TRP A 151 -8.03 2.54 -9.57
C TRP A 151 -8.19 3.26 -8.23
N GLY A 152 -7.09 3.82 -7.75
CA GLY A 152 -7.00 4.59 -6.52
C GLY A 152 -5.85 5.59 -6.59
N VAL A 153 -5.53 6.17 -5.45
CA VAL A 153 -4.54 7.26 -5.33
C VAL A 153 -3.55 7.01 -4.20
N ASN A 154 -2.37 7.62 -4.25
CA ASN A 154 -1.34 7.51 -3.22
C ASN A 154 -1.14 8.86 -2.52
N ASN A 155 -1.44 8.95 -1.23
CA ASN A 155 -1.28 10.14 -0.39
C ASN A 155 -1.96 11.41 -0.95
N TRP A 156 -3.13 11.27 -1.55
CA TRP A 156 -3.93 12.43 -1.96
C TRP A 156 -4.82 12.91 -0.82
N SER A 157 -5.10 14.22 -0.80
CA SER A 157 -6.01 14.82 0.17
C SER A 157 -7.44 14.28 0.05
N ALA A 158 -8.16 14.26 1.16
CA ALA A 158 -9.57 13.89 1.16
C ALA A 158 -10.42 14.80 0.25
N SER A 159 -10.03 16.08 0.13
CA SER A 159 -10.71 17.05 -0.78
C SER A 159 -10.54 16.65 -2.25
N ASN A 160 -9.35 16.31 -2.69
CA ASN A 160 -9.08 15.88 -4.05
C ASN A 160 -9.73 14.53 -4.36
N ILE A 161 -9.74 13.60 -3.41
CA ILE A 161 -10.46 12.32 -3.56
C ILE A 161 -11.96 12.55 -3.74
N ARG A 162 -12.58 13.44 -2.93
CA ARG A 162 -14.00 13.80 -3.09
C ARG A 162 -14.27 14.44 -4.46
N ALA A 163 -13.36 15.32 -4.92
CA ALA A 163 -13.48 15.93 -6.23
C ALA A 163 -13.45 14.89 -7.36
N LEU A 164 -12.51 13.95 -7.33
CA LEU A 164 -12.44 12.84 -8.30
C LEU A 164 -13.70 11.97 -8.28
N ARG A 165 -14.20 11.62 -7.08
CA ARG A 165 -15.43 10.82 -6.94
C ARG A 165 -16.65 11.55 -7.49
N ARG A 166 -16.77 12.86 -7.23
CA ARG A 166 -17.85 13.69 -7.78
C ARG A 166 -17.78 13.76 -9.31
N ILE A 167 -16.60 14.05 -9.88
CA ILE A 167 -16.40 14.08 -11.34
C ILE A 167 -16.76 12.73 -11.97
N ALA A 168 -16.31 11.62 -11.39
CA ALA A 168 -16.63 10.29 -11.88
C ALA A 168 -18.13 10.01 -11.86
N ALA A 169 -18.84 10.41 -10.79
CA ALA A 169 -20.29 10.29 -10.68
C ALA A 169 -21.02 11.12 -11.74
N GLU A 170 -20.59 12.37 -11.97
CA GLU A 170 -21.13 13.25 -13.03
C GLU A 170 -20.93 12.66 -14.44
N ARG A 171 -19.85 11.91 -14.65
CA ARG A 171 -19.53 11.22 -15.91
C ARG A 171 -20.21 9.84 -16.03
N GLY A 172 -20.80 9.32 -14.94
CA GLY A 172 -21.37 7.97 -14.92
C GLY A 172 -20.32 6.85 -15.02
N VAL A 173 -19.08 7.10 -14.55
CA VAL A 173 -17.96 6.15 -14.58
C VAL A 173 -17.49 5.79 -13.18
N ALA A 174 -16.69 4.73 -13.05
CA ALA A 174 -16.11 4.35 -11.78
C ALA A 174 -15.04 5.36 -11.34
N GLY A 175 -15.19 5.91 -10.13
CA GLY A 175 -14.21 6.77 -9.49
C GLY A 175 -13.13 5.97 -8.73
N PRO A 176 -12.24 6.68 -8.00
CA PRO A 176 -11.24 6.02 -7.17
C PRO A 176 -11.90 5.16 -6.08
N GLN A 177 -11.35 3.98 -5.83
CA GLN A 177 -11.89 2.98 -4.91
C GLN A 177 -11.10 2.90 -3.61
N ILE A 178 -9.83 3.31 -3.63
CA ILE A 178 -8.88 3.10 -2.55
C ILE A 178 -7.84 4.22 -2.50
N ALA A 179 -7.40 4.58 -1.31
CA ALA A 179 -6.20 5.39 -1.12
C ALA A 179 -5.09 4.52 -0.49
N GLN A 180 -3.92 4.53 -1.10
CA GLN A 180 -2.69 4.07 -0.46
C GLN A 180 -2.20 5.23 0.43
N LEU A 181 -2.22 5.02 1.75
CA LEU A 181 -1.90 6.05 2.74
C LEU A 181 -0.79 5.57 3.66
N LYS A 182 0.11 6.48 4.03
CA LYS A 182 1.02 6.22 5.14
C LYS A 182 0.21 5.97 6.40
N TYR A 183 0.37 4.78 6.97
CA TYR A 183 -0.32 4.42 8.19
C TYR A 183 0.53 3.47 9.02
N SER A 184 0.95 3.93 10.17
CA SER A 184 1.71 3.17 11.16
C SER A 184 1.23 3.48 12.56
N LEU A 185 1.65 2.72 13.55
CA LEU A 185 1.32 3.01 14.95
C LEU A 185 1.85 4.37 15.44
N ALA A 186 2.85 4.94 14.75
CA ALA A 186 3.40 6.24 15.05
C ALA A 186 2.82 7.37 14.18
N ARG A 187 2.34 7.04 13.00
CA ARG A 187 1.81 7.98 12.00
C ARG A 187 0.40 7.55 11.61
N ARG A 188 -0.60 8.14 12.22
CA ARG A 188 -1.99 7.66 12.10
C ARG A 188 -3.04 8.77 11.93
N SER A 189 -2.63 10.05 12.05
CA SER A 189 -3.56 11.17 12.09
C SER A 189 -4.41 11.31 10.83
N ILE A 190 -3.87 11.01 9.65
CA ILE A 190 -4.59 11.14 8.39
C ILE A 190 -5.67 10.07 8.27
N PRO A 191 -5.38 8.75 8.34
CA PRO A 191 -6.43 7.73 8.23
C PRO A 191 -7.41 7.74 9.42
N ASP A 192 -6.96 8.08 10.62
CA ASP A 192 -7.81 8.14 11.80
C ASP A 192 -8.55 9.49 11.93
N GLY A 193 -8.25 10.49 11.06
CA GLY A 193 -8.77 11.85 11.14
C GLY A 193 -10.09 12.06 10.40
N GLU A 194 -10.82 13.11 10.79
CA GLU A 194 -12.15 13.48 10.27
C GLU A 194 -12.22 13.57 8.73
N PRO A 195 -11.25 14.19 8.00
CA PRO A 195 -11.36 14.29 6.55
C PRO A 195 -11.47 12.94 5.84
N PHE A 196 -10.83 11.89 6.37
CA PHE A 196 -10.88 10.54 5.82
C PHE A 196 -12.00 9.69 6.43
N ALA A 197 -12.37 9.91 7.71
CA ALA A 197 -13.45 9.19 8.36
C ALA A 197 -14.76 9.29 7.57
N GLU A 198 -15.09 10.47 7.03
CA GLU A 198 -16.27 10.67 6.18
C GLU A 198 -16.17 9.87 4.86
N LEU A 199 -14.98 9.86 4.20
CA LEU A 199 -14.77 9.08 2.99
C LEU A 199 -14.94 7.59 3.25
N PHE A 200 -14.41 7.10 4.36
CA PHE A 200 -14.49 5.69 4.73
C PHE A 200 -15.93 5.28 5.11
N ALA A 201 -16.67 6.16 5.78
CA ALA A 201 -18.10 5.94 6.07
C ALA A 201 -18.91 5.82 4.76
N ASP A 202 -18.47 6.45 3.69
CA ASP A 202 -19.06 6.45 2.34
C ASP A 202 -18.56 5.28 1.47
N GLY A 203 -17.94 4.27 2.09
CA GLY A 203 -17.50 3.04 1.43
C GLY A 203 -16.16 3.15 0.69
N PHE A 204 -15.44 4.28 0.79
CA PHE A 204 -14.07 4.38 0.32
C PHE A 204 -13.14 3.54 1.20
N THR A 205 -12.07 3.00 0.62
CA THR A 205 -11.17 2.09 1.36
C THR A 205 -9.74 2.60 1.36
N MET A 206 -8.89 2.00 2.19
CA MET A 206 -7.47 2.29 2.16
C MET A 206 -6.60 1.03 2.10
N GLN A 207 -5.39 1.23 1.59
CA GLN A 207 -4.24 0.35 1.73
C GLN A 207 -3.22 1.04 2.63
N ALA A 208 -2.94 0.45 3.79
CA ALA A 208 -1.90 0.98 4.67
C ALA A 208 -0.52 0.75 4.05
N SER A 209 0.29 1.80 3.95
CA SER A 209 1.67 1.77 3.48
C SER A 209 2.63 2.36 4.49
N ASP A 210 3.93 2.22 4.26
CA ASP A 210 5.01 2.69 5.15
C ASP A 210 4.89 2.23 6.62
N VAL A 211 4.27 1.09 6.82
CA VAL A 211 3.85 0.50 8.11
C VAL A 211 5.00 0.38 9.13
N LEU A 212 6.23 0.15 8.64
CA LEU A 212 7.42 0.02 9.47
C LEU A 212 8.29 1.29 9.49
N GLU A 213 7.81 2.42 8.93
CA GLU A 213 8.54 3.70 8.86
C GLU A 213 9.97 3.51 8.32
N GLY A 214 10.11 2.84 7.16
CA GLY A 214 11.41 2.51 6.56
C GLY A 214 12.23 1.48 7.34
N GLY A 215 11.61 0.82 8.31
CA GLY A 215 12.24 -0.16 9.19
C GLY A 215 12.58 0.40 10.58
N ILE A 216 12.29 1.67 10.86
CA ILE A 216 12.49 2.26 12.20
C ILE A 216 11.72 1.45 13.25
N LEU A 217 10.45 1.17 12.99
CA LEU A 217 9.58 0.40 13.90
C LEU A 217 9.97 -1.09 14.02
N ALA A 218 10.87 -1.57 13.14
CA ALA A 218 11.49 -2.89 13.26
C ALA A 218 12.91 -2.82 13.88
N GLY A 219 13.28 -1.69 14.50
CA GLY A 219 14.55 -1.51 15.20
C GLY A 219 15.70 -0.93 14.34
N ARG A 220 15.46 -0.49 13.11
CA ARG A 220 16.46 0.20 12.27
C ARG A 220 16.44 1.70 12.57
N VAL A 221 17.14 2.12 13.62
CA VAL A 221 17.16 3.54 14.06
C VAL A 221 17.81 4.53 13.09
N SER A 222 18.55 4.05 12.09
CA SER A 222 19.17 4.90 11.05
C SER A 222 18.90 4.30 9.66
N PRO A 223 17.66 4.31 9.17
CA PRO A 223 17.39 3.85 7.82
C PRO A 223 18.02 4.80 6.79
N GLU A 224 18.68 4.25 5.80
CA GLU A 224 19.27 5.01 4.67
C GLU A 224 18.21 5.69 3.80
N ARG A 225 16.93 5.29 3.96
CA ARG A 225 15.82 5.69 3.13
C ARG A 225 14.95 6.74 3.82
N GLU A 226 14.71 7.85 3.14
CA GLU A 226 13.62 8.77 3.49
C GLU A 226 12.27 8.16 3.12
N ILE A 227 11.27 8.34 4.01
CA ILE A 227 9.91 7.87 3.78
C ILE A 227 9.07 9.05 3.36
N GLY A 228 9.00 9.31 2.05
CA GLY A 228 8.16 10.33 1.48
C GLY A 228 8.37 11.71 2.06
N ARG A 229 7.30 12.50 2.16
CA ARG A 229 7.31 13.82 2.78
C ARG A 229 7.27 13.66 4.30
N ASP A 230 8.35 14.00 4.99
CA ASP A 230 8.41 14.02 6.45
C ASP A 230 8.45 15.49 6.92
N PRO A 231 7.33 16.03 7.40
CA PRO A 231 7.30 17.40 7.92
C PRO A 231 8.08 17.50 9.23
N GLY A 232 9.05 18.44 9.29
CA GLY A 232 9.77 18.76 10.49
C GLY A 232 10.54 17.59 11.11
N SER A 233 10.46 17.47 12.43
CA SER A 233 11.20 16.50 13.25
C SER A 233 10.43 15.19 13.52
N ILE A 234 9.43 14.86 12.71
CA ILE A 234 8.59 13.69 12.97
C ILE A 234 9.40 12.39 12.99
N ARG A 235 10.44 12.28 12.16
CA ARG A 235 11.31 11.10 12.13
C ARG A 235 12.03 10.89 13.45
N GLU A 236 12.52 11.96 14.05
CA GLU A 236 13.18 11.92 15.37
C GLU A 236 12.18 11.51 16.45
N ALA A 237 10.96 12.06 16.39
CA ALA A 237 9.88 11.65 17.29
C ALA A 237 9.54 10.16 17.16
N ILE A 238 9.47 9.62 15.94
CA ILE A 238 9.24 8.20 15.70
C ILE A 238 10.38 7.34 16.24
N VAL A 239 11.65 7.73 16.01
CA VAL A 239 12.82 7.03 16.56
C VAL A 239 12.78 6.99 18.08
N ALA A 240 12.37 8.09 18.73
CA ALA A 240 12.24 8.16 20.18
C ALA A 240 11.20 7.18 20.76
N THR A 241 10.23 6.70 19.97
CA THR A 241 9.22 5.72 20.42
C THR A 241 9.73 4.28 20.44
N VAL A 242 10.82 3.97 19.72
CA VAL A 242 11.30 2.59 19.51
C VAL A 242 11.53 1.80 20.81
N PRO A 243 12.15 2.37 21.87
CA PRO A 243 12.32 1.65 23.13
C PRO A 243 10.99 1.24 23.77
N GLY A 244 10.01 2.13 23.78
CA GLY A 244 8.66 1.85 24.31
C GLY A 244 7.91 0.80 23.49
N ILE A 245 7.99 0.88 22.17
CA ILE A 245 7.40 -0.12 21.25
C ILE A 245 8.05 -1.49 21.47
N THR A 246 9.36 -1.53 21.67
CA THR A 246 10.08 -2.80 21.94
C THR A 246 9.66 -3.41 23.27
N ALA A 247 9.50 -2.59 24.32
CA ALA A 247 9.02 -3.06 25.61
C ALA A 247 7.58 -3.62 25.49
N LEU A 248 6.67 -2.87 24.90
CA LEU A 248 5.28 -3.31 24.68
C LEU A 248 5.22 -4.60 23.84
N ALA A 249 6.03 -4.72 22.80
CA ALA A 249 6.08 -5.94 22.00
C ALA A 249 6.52 -7.13 22.85
N GLY A 250 7.51 -6.94 23.75
CA GLY A 250 7.94 -7.98 24.71
C GLY A 250 6.81 -8.38 25.67
N ASP A 251 6.07 -7.42 26.22
CA ASP A 251 4.94 -7.68 27.13
C ASP A 251 3.80 -8.46 26.42
N LEU A 252 3.65 -8.27 25.11
CA LEU A 252 2.66 -8.95 24.29
C LEU A 252 3.19 -10.26 23.67
N ASP A 253 4.38 -10.72 24.03
CA ASP A 253 5.03 -11.90 23.44
C ASP A 253 5.02 -11.85 21.89
N THR A 254 5.52 -10.74 21.35
CA THR A 254 5.56 -10.47 19.91
C THR A 254 6.80 -9.63 19.53
N THR A 255 6.97 -9.34 18.26
CA THR A 255 8.03 -8.43 17.78
C THR A 255 7.50 -7.04 17.49
N PRO A 256 8.34 -5.99 17.54
CA PRO A 256 7.94 -4.64 17.14
C PRO A 256 7.35 -4.57 15.74
N ALA A 257 7.90 -5.33 14.79
CA ALA A 257 7.39 -5.41 13.43
C ALA A 257 5.99 -6.02 13.36
N GLN A 258 5.74 -7.13 14.07
CA GLN A 258 4.42 -7.74 14.16
C GLN A 258 3.40 -6.81 14.83
N LEU A 259 3.80 -6.11 15.89
CA LEU A 259 2.93 -5.12 16.55
C LEU A 259 2.55 -3.98 15.59
N ALA A 260 3.52 -3.47 14.82
CA ALA A 260 3.26 -2.41 13.84
C ALA A 260 2.31 -2.87 12.73
N VAL A 261 2.49 -4.08 12.20
CA VAL A 261 1.57 -4.65 11.20
C VAL A 261 0.19 -4.91 11.82
N ALA A 262 0.13 -5.50 13.02
CA ALA A 262 -1.13 -5.77 13.72
C ALA A 262 -1.94 -4.50 13.95
N PHE A 263 -1.31 -3.39 14.34
CA PHE A 263 -1.99 -2.11 14.48
C PHE A 263 -2.71 -1.69 13.19
N THR A 264 -2.07 -1.76 12.03
CA THR A 264 -2.70 -1.33 10.77
C THR A 264 -3.92 -2.18 10.40
N LEU A 265 -3.92 -3.45 10.78
CA LEU A 265 -5.04 -4.38 10.56
C LEU A 265 -6.27 -4.04 11.41
N THR A 266 -6.12 -3.21 12.44
CA THR A 266 -7.23 -2.79 13.32
C THR A 266 -8.14 -1.72 12.69
N HIS A 267 -7.68 -1.02 11.64
CA HIS A 267 -8.49 0.03 11.02
C HIS A 267 -9.57 -0.58 10.11
N PRO A 268 -10.84 -0.24 10.29
CA PRO A 268 -11.96 -0.88 9.58
C PRO A 268 -11.92 -0.65 8.06
N ALA A 269 -11.47 0.52 7.60
CA ALA A 269 -11.36 0.83 6.18
C ALA A 269 -10.08 0.28 5.52
N ASN A 270 -9.13 -0.26 6.31
CA ASN A 270 -7.91 -0.84 5.76
C ASN A 270 -8.20 -2.21 5.16
N VAL A 271 -8.28 -2.30 3.85
CA VAL A 271 -8.55 -3.56 3.16
C VAL A 271 -7.31 -4.43 3.06
N THR A 272 -6.13 -3.81 3.02
CA THR A 272 -4.85 -4.52 2.90
C THR A 272 -3.70 -3.70 3.44
N THR A 273 -2.79 -4.34 4.13
CA THR A 273 -1.56 -3.73 4.64
C THR A 273 -0.40 -4.09 3.73
N LEU A 274 0.22 -3.08 3.12
CA LEU A 274 1.33 -3.26 2.21
C LEU A 274 2.63 -3.45 3.00
N VAL A 275 3.21 -4.63 2.89
CA VAL A 275 4.47 -4.99 3.54
C VAL A 275 5.54 -5.30 2.51
N GLY A 276 6.78 -4.90 2.81
CA GLY A 276 7.98 -5.36 2.11
C GLY A 276 8.65 -6.47 2.90
N ALA A 277 9.12 -7.49 2.20
CA ALA A 277 9.89 -8.58 2.79
C ALA A 277 11.03 -8.98 1.86
N SER A 278 12.23 -9.13 2.40
CA SER A 278 13.41 -9.62 1.67
C SER A 278 13.90 -10.98 2.18
N ARG A 279 13.13 -11.63 3.03
CA ARG A 279 13.35 -12.96 3.57
C ARG A 279 12.00 -13.61 3.90
N LEU A 280 11.94 -14.93 3.77
CA LEU A 280 10.75 -15.73 4.04
C LEU A 280 10.23 -15.51 5.48
N GLU A 281 11.12 -15.49 6.46
CA GLU A 281 10.75 -15.29 7.87
C GLU A 281 10.03 -13.96 8.13
N GLN A 282 10.29 -12.93 7.32
CA GLN A 282 9.57 -11.65 7.43
C GLN A 282 8.14 -11.77 6.93
N VAL A 283 7.88 -12.58 5.91
CA VAL A 283 6.50 -12.88 5.46
C VAL A 283 5.76 -13.63 6.55
N GLU A 284 6.36 -14.65 7.14
CA GLU A 284 5.78 -15.42 8.24
C GLU A 284 5.48 -14.55 9.47
N GLN A 285 6.41 -13.65 9.82
CA GLN A 285 6.20 -12.68 10.91
C GLN A 285 5.05 -11.72 10.62
N ASN A 286 4.95 -11.22 9.39
CA ASN A 286 3.85 -10.34 9.00
C ASN A 286 2.50 -11.07 9.02
N LEU A 287 2.44 -12.32 8.59
CA LEU A 287 1.24 -13.16 8.66
C LEU A 287 0.82 -13.42 10.11
N ALA A 288 1.77 -13.68 11.00
CA ALA A 288 1.51 -13.88 12.41
C ALA A 288 0.93 -12.65 13.13
N ALA A 289 1.02 -11.45 12.54
CA ALA A 289 0.39 -10.25 13.07
C ALA A 289 -1.14 -10.35 13.19
N LEU A 290 -1.79 -11.18 12.34
CA LEU A 290 -3.22 -11.44 12.44
C LEU A 290 -3.59 -12.17 13.74
N ASP A 291 -2.73 -13.08 14.19
CA ASP A 291 -2.97 -13.81 15.44
C ASP A 291 -2.82 -12.87 16.65
N LEU A 292 -1.94 -11.89 16.58
CA LEU A 292 -1.86 -10.84 17.60
C LEU A 292 -3.16 -10.04 17.68
N VAL A 293 -3.74 -9.63 16.54
CA VAL A 293 -5.05 -8.92 16.52
C VAL A 293 -6.15 -9.78 17.11
N ARG A 294 -6.18 -11.10 16.80
CA ARG A 294 -7.18 -12.03 17.34
C ARG A 294 -7.04 -12.22 18.85
N ARG A 295 -5.80 -12.28 19.34
CA ARG A 295 -5.47 -12.55 20.75
C ARG A 295 -5.73 -11.35 21.64
N VAL A 296 -5.36 -10.16 21.19
CA VAL A 296 -5.45 -8.92 22.00
C VAL A 296 -6.76 -8.18 21.74
N GLY A 297 -7.24 -8.16 20.51
CA GLY A 297 -8.38 -7.37 20.08
C GLY A 297 -7.99 -6.01 19.51
N ALA A 298 -8.79 -5.51 18.56
CA ALA A 298 -8.47 -4.28 17.83
C ALA A 298 -8.48 -3.04 18.73
N GLU A 299 -9.48 -2.89 19.59
CA GLU A 299 -9.63 -1.74 20.48
C GLU A 299 -8.46 -1.67 21.48
N GLU A 300 -8.14 -2.80 22.11
CA GLU A 300 -7.04 -2.88 23.07
C GLU A 300 -5.70 -2.58 22.42
N LEU A 301 -5.41 -3.16 21.23
CA LEU A 301 -4.19 -2.84 20.49
C LEU A 301 -4.06 -1.35 20.20
N ARG A 302 -5.16 -0.71 19.80
CA ARG A 302 -5.19 0.74 19.52
C ARG A 302 -4.92 1.56 20.77
N ALA A 303 -5.47 1.16 21.92
CA ALA A 303 -5.25 1.81 23.21
C ALA A 303 -3.80 1.66 23.69
N LEU A 304 -3.24 0.45 23.60
CA LEU A 304 -1.88 0.18 24.02
C LEU A 304 -0.82 0.96 23.24
N VAL A 305 -1.04 1.20 21.92
CA VAL A 305 -0.09 1.96 21.09
C VAL A 305 -0.37 3.47 21.06
N GLU A 306 -1.40 3.96 21.73
CA GLU A 306 -1.75 5.39 21.78
C GLU A 306 -0.59 6.30 22.20
N PRO A 307 0.29 5.93 23.17
CA PRO A 307 1.42 6.75 23.58
C PRO A 307 2.47 6.97 22.47
N PHE A 308 2.48 6.17 21.43
CA PHE A 308 3.47 6.22 20.33
C PHE A 308 3.02 7.07 19.14
N TRP A 309 1.86 7.69 19.20
CA TRP A 309 1.31 8.55 18.14
C TRP A 309 2.08 9.86 18.02
N CYS A 310 2.84 10.03 16.92
CA CYS A 310 3.78 11.16 16.74
C CYS A 310 3.23 12.30 15.86
N ASP A 311 2.31 12.02 14.94
CA ASP A 311 1.86 12.97 13.91
C ASP A 311 0.54 13.69 14.23
N ARG A 312 0.25 13.89 15.52
CA ARG A 312 -1.00 14.55 15.97
C ARG A 312 -1.19 15.91 15.30
N GLY A 313 -2.40 16.11 14.76
CA GLY A 313 -2.78 17.36 14.10
C GLY A 313 -2.43 17.43 12.60
N VAL A 314 -1.78 16.44 12.02
CA VAL A 314 -1.62 16.33 10.57
C VAL A 314 -2.93 15.87 9.97
N VAL A 315 -3.48 16.63 9.01
CA VAL A 315 -4.81 16.33 8.43
C VAL A 315 -4.78 16.15 6.92
N ASP A 316 -3.69 16.52 6.25
CA ASP A 316 -3.58 16.51 4.80
C ASP A 316 -2.30 15.81 4.34
N PRO A 317 -2.41 14.68 3.60
CA PRO A 317 -1.26 13.96 3.07
C PRO A 317 -0.53 14.71 1.94
N GLU A 318 -1.18 15.70 1.31
CA GLU A 318 -0.59 16.58 0.30
C GLU A 318 0.07 17.83 0.94
N GLY A 319 -0.15 18.05 2.21
CA GLY A 319 0.38 19.18 2.96
C GLY A 319 1.92 19.24 2.95
N PRO A 320 2.50 20.40 3.35
CA PRO A 320 3.96 20.61 3.37
C PRO A 320 4.68 19.65 4.27
#